data_13f605bfbb143f67615437d56ee6c9e6
#
_entry.id   13f605bfbb143f67615437d56ee6c9e6
#
_cell.length_a   1.000
_cell.length_b   1.000
_cell.length_c   1.000
_cell.angle_alpha   90.00
_cell.angle_beta   90.00
_cell.angle_gamma   90.00
#
_symmetry.space_group_name_H-M   'P 1'
#
loop_
_entity.id
_entity.type
_entity.pdbx_description
1 polymer ?
#
loop_
_entity_poly.entity_id
_entity_poly.type
_entity_poly.pdbx_seq_one_letter_code
_entity_poly.pdbx_strand_id
1 'polypeptide(L)'
;MKKFFLLFLLISSFGYSQISDEEHKALLEKNPFNQMYPKFMSKDAAAYFTQWNKLFTEGPLSTKEARLSAIAASAAMRCEYCITAQVHMAKAAGVSEEEIKAAIQVAAEVARFSTLLYGNEFGQQKLKNLLGVE
;
A
#
# COMPACT_ATOMS: atom_id res chain seq x y z
N MET A 1 -8.02 -40.05 55.82
CA MET A 1 -7.35 -40.20 54.51
C MET A 1 -7.67 -38.99 53.69
N LYS A 2 -6.72 -38.00 53.61
CA LYS A 2 -6.88 -36.75 52.86
C LYS A 2 -6.36 -37.01 51.44
N LYS A 3 -7.26 -36.95 50.43
CA LYS A 3 -6.90 -37.05 49.01
C LYS A 3 -6.43 -35.68 48.54
N PHE A 4 -5.12 -35.52 48.26
CA PHE A 4 -4.56 -34.36 47.60
C PHE A 4 -4.92 -34.46 46.11
N PHE A 5 -5.72 -33.52 45.61
CA PHE A 5 -5.99 -33.34 44.20
C PHE A 5 -4.92 -32.39 43.65
N LEU A 6 -3.94 -32.94 42.95
CA LEU A 6 -2.93 -32.15 42.23
C LEU A 6 -3.59 -31.61 40.95
N LEU A 7 -3.93 -30.32 40.95
CA LEU A 7 -4.42 -29.62 39.78
C LEU A 7 -3.22 -29.25 38.90
N PHE A 8 -2.99 -30.03 37.83
CA PHE A 8 -1.99 -29.70 36.80
C PHE A 8 -2.53 -28.55 35.97
N LEU A 9 -2.06 -27.32 36.27
CA LEU A 9 -2.24 -26.14 35.38
C LEU A 9 -1.36 -26.37 34.15
N LEU A 10 -1.96 -26.82 33.04
CA LEU A 10 -1.38 -26.72 31.71
C LEU A 10 -1.33 -25.24 31.31
N ILE A 11 -0.21 -24.59 31.61
CA ILE A 11 0.13 -23.30 31.02
C ILE A 11 0.49 -23.59 29.57
N SER A 12 -0.50 -23.50 28.68
CA SER A 12 -0.24 -23.41 27.25
C SER A 12 0.45 -22.05 27.01
N SER A 13 1.78 -22.07 27.05
CA SER A 13 2.59 -21.00 26.49
C SER A 13 2.29 -20.92 25.00
N PHE A 14 1.41 -20.01 24.60
CA PHE A 14 1.37 -19.51 23.23
C PHE A 14 2.73 -18.87 22.97
N GLY A 15 3.71 -19.68 22.63
CA GLY A 15 4.97 -19.22 22.11
C GLY A 15 4.70 -18.52 20.80
N TYR A 16 4.70 -17.19 20.79
CA TYR A 16 4.99 -16.47 19.56
C TYR A 16 6.33 -17.00 19.07
N SER A 17 6.30 -17.82 18.01
CA SER A 17 7.53 -18.32 17.39
C SER A 17 8.29 -17.10 16.91
N GLN A 18 9.25 -16.66 17.70
CA GLN A 18 10.13 -15.56 17.30
C GLN A 18 10.94 -16.04 16.11
N ILE A 19 10.87 -15.29 15.01
CA ILE A 19 11.71 -15.53 13.84
C ILE A 19 13.19 -15.51 14.24
N SER A 20 14.01 -16.45 13.70
CA SER A 20 15.45 -16.48 13.97
C SER A 20 16.15 -15.25 13.36
N ASP A 21 17.37 -14.95 13.84
CA ASP A 21 18.16 -13.85 13.30
C ASP A 21 18.55 -14.10 11.84
N GLU A 22 18.86 -15.34 11.48
CA GLU A 22 19.22 -15.75 10.12
C GLU A 22 18.03 -15.60 9.18
N GLU A 23 16.84 -16.05 9.59
CA GLU A 23 15.62 -15.93 8.79
C GLU A 23 15.22 -14.45 8.63
N HIS A 24 15.30 -13.65 9.69
CA HIS A 24 15.05 -12.21 9.61
C HIS A 24 15.99 -11.54 8.61
N LYS A 25 17.31 -11.81 8.70
CA LYS A 25 18.31 -11.28 7.78
C LYS A 25 18.02 -11.67 6.33
N ALA A 26 17.68 -12.91 6.07
CA ALA A 26 17.32 -13.38 4.74
C ALA A 26 16.09 -12.64 4.17
N LEU A 27 15.09 -12.33 5.00
CA LEU A 27 13.92 -11.55 4.58
C LEU A 27 14.27 -10.09 4.29
N LEU A 28 15.21 -9.49 5.04
CA LEU A 28 15.72 -8.13 4.76
C LEU A 28 16.49 -8.07 3.45
N GLU A 29 17.33 -9.06 3.16
CA GLU A 29 18.08 -9.15 1.90
C GLU A 29 17.15 -9.32 0.70
N LYS A 30 16.08 -10.11 0.85
CA LYS A 30 15.08 -10.32 -0.19
C LYS A 30 14.26 -9.06 -0.51
N ASN A 31 13.90 -8.29 0.49
CA ASN A 31 13.18 -7.03 0.34
C ASN A 31 13.58 -6.05 1.45
N PRO A 32 14.41 -5.01 1.11
CA PRO A 32 14.88 -4.02 2.08
C PRO A 32 13.77 -3.27 2.82
N PHE A 33 12.57 -3.15 2.24
CA PHE A 33 11.44 -2.51 2.91
C PHE A 33 10.94 -3.26 4.14
N ASN A 34 11.30 -4.54 4.31
CA ASN A 34 11.01 -5.29 5.53
C ASN A 34 11.64 -4.66 6.79
N GLN A 35 12.72 -3.89 6.64
CA GLN A 35 13.36 -3.16 7.76
C GLN A 35 12.45 -2.12 8.43
N MET A 36 11.36 -1.69 7.79
CA MET A 36 10.38 -0.78 8.38
C MET A 36 9.50 -1.45 9.44
N TYR A 37 9.53 -2.78 9.51
CA TYR A 37 8.69 -3.56 10.41
C TYR A 37 9.50 -4.15 11.57
N PRO A 38 8.92 -4.26 12.77
CA PRO A 38 9.55 -4.97 13.88
C PRO A 38 9.88 -6.43 13.50
N LYS A 39 10.97 -6.98 14.04
CA LYS A 39 11.45 -8.34 13.71
C LYS A 39 10.35 -9.40 13.77
N PHE A 40 9.48 -9.38 14.78
CA PHE A 40 8.41 -10.37 14.93
C PHE A 40 7.37 -10.33 13.79
N MET A 41 7.28 -9.24 13.04
CA MET A 41 6.38 -9.07 11.88
C MET A 41 7.05 -9.35 10.54
N SER A 42 8.31 -9.76 10.50
CA SER A 42 9.08 -9.86 9.24
C SER A 42 8.46 -10.81 8.21
N LYS A 43 7.85 -11.92 8.67
CA LYS A 43 7.15 -12.87 7.77
C LYS A 43 5.89 -12.24 7.18
N ASP A 44 5.11 -11.56 7.99
CA ASP A 44 3.88 -10.90 7.55
C ASP A 44 4.20 -9.74 6.60
N ALA A 45 5.23 -8.96 6.91
CA ALA A 45 5.73 -7.89 6.03
C ALA A 45 6.18 -8.45 4.67
N ALA A 46 6.95 -9.54 4.65
CA ALA A 46 7.38 -10.17 3.41
C ALA A 46 6.21 -10.72 2.58
N ALA A 47 5.21 -11.32 3.24
CA ALA A 47 3.98 -11.76 2.59
C ALA A 47 3.19 -10.57 2.02
N TYR A 48 3.04 -9.49 2.80
CA TYR A 48 2.39 -8.26 2.35
C TYR A 48 3.06 -7.68 1.10
N PHE A 49 4.39 -7.53 1.08
CA PHE A 49 5.07 -6.99 -0.10
C PHE A 49 4.97 -7.91 -1.32
N THR A 50 4.85 -9.22 -1.12
CA THR A 50 4.56 -10.14 -2.22
C THR A 50 3.17 -9.87 -2.82
N GLN A 51 2.15 -9.71 -1.99
CA GLN A 51 0.79 -9.36 -2.43
C GLN A 51 0.72 -7.97 -3.06
N TRP A 52 1.44 -7.00 -2.47
CA TRP A 52 1.57 -5.66 -3.03
C TRP A 52 2.11 -5.68 -4.46
N ASN A 53 3.15 -6.46 -4.72
CA ASN A 53 3.71 -6.57 -6.07
C ASN A 53 2.71 -7.16 -7.07
N LYS A 54 1.91 -8.15 -6.67
CA LYS A 54 0.87 -8.75 -7.51
C LYS A 54 -0.18 -7.73 -7.97
N LEU A 55 -0.50 -6.73 -7.14
CA LEU A 55 -1.40 -5.65 -7.53
C LEU A 55 -0.95 -4.95 -8.84
N PHE A 56 0.36 -4.85 -9.05
CA PHE A 56 0.94 -4.20 -10.23
C PHE A 56 1.25 -5.14 -11.40
N THR A 57 1.24 -6.45 -11.18
CA THR A 57 1.68 -7.44 -12.19
C THR A 57 0.61 -8.45 -12.58
N GLU A 58 -0.35 -8.71 -11.68
CA GLU A 58 -1.37 -9.76 -11.85
C GLU A 58 -2.81 -9.21 -11.71
N GLY A 59 -2.97 -7.90 -11.47
CA GLY A 59 -4.27 -7.25 -11.32
C GLY A 59 -4.99 -7.02 -12.66
N PRO A 60 -6.23 -6.50 -12.63
CA PRO A 60 -7.01 -6.20 -13.84
C PRO A 60 -6.48 -5.00 -14.63
N LEU A 61 -5.63 -4.16 -14.03
CA LEU A 61 -4.93 -3.09 -14.73
C LEU A 61 -3.61 -3.61 -15.26
N SER A 62 -3.22 -3.14 -16.45
CA SER A 62 -1.85 -3.38 -16.92
C SER A 62 -0.83 -2.78 -15.96
N THR A 63 0.39 -3.30 -15.92
CA THR A 63 1.48 -2.74 -15.10
C THR A 63 1.63 -1.24 -15.30
N LYS A 64 1.51 -0.77 -16.53
CA LYS A 64 1.60 0.65 -16.88
C LYS A 64 0.48 1.47 -16.23
N GLU A 65 -0.77 1.03 -16.40
CA GLU A 65 -1.94 1.72 -15.82
C GLU A 65 -1.86 1.76 -14.29
N ALA A 66 -1.50 0.63 -13.66
CA ALA A 66 -1.33 0.56 -12.22
C ALA A 66 -0.22 1.50 -11.71
N ARG A 67 0.92 1.60 -12.44
CA ARG A 67 2.01 2.53 -12.08
C ARG A 67 1.60 4.00 -12.27
N LEU A 68 0.93 4.35 -13.36
CA LEU A 68 0.42 5.71 -13.59
C LEU A 68 -0.61 6.11 -12.53
N SER A 69 -1.52 5.20 -12.17
CA SER A 69 -2.49 5.42 -11.08
C SER A 69 -1.79 5.66 -9.73
N ALA A 70 -0.76 4.86 -9.42
CA ALA A 70 0.02 5.03 -8.20
C ALA A 70 0.80 6.35 -8.18
N ILE A 71 1.33 6.80 -9.33
CA ILE A 71 2.00 8.11 -9.45
C ILE A 71 1.01 9.25 -9.21
N ALA A 72 -0.17 9.20 -9.85
CA ALA A 72 -1.21 10.20 -9.67
C ALA A 72 -1.65 10.30 -8.19
N ALA A 73 -1.91 9.16 -7.54
CA ALA A 73 -2.24 9.10 -6.12
C ALA A 73 -1.11 9.66 -5.25
N SER A 74 0.14 9.28 -5.52
CA SER A 74 1.31 9.74 -4.78
C SER A 74 1.51 11.25 -4.88
N ALA A 75 1.29 11.82 -6.07
CA ALA A 75 1.38 13.25 -6.31
C ALA A 75 0.27 14.00 -5.57
N ALA A 76 -0.97 13.52 -5.63
CA ALA A 76 -2.10 14.12 -4.90
C ALA A 76 -1.89 14.10 -3.38
N MET A 77 -1.29 13.03 -2.85
CA MET A 77 -0.94 12.89 -1.43
C MET A 77 0.33 13.64 -1.02
N ARG A 78 1.09 14.20 -1.98
CA ARG A 78 2.39 14.86 -1.75
C ARG A 78 3.41 13.94 -1.05
N CYS A 79 3.37 12.65 -1.35
CA CYS A 79 4.25 11.64 -0.77
C CYS A 79 5.56 11.55 -1.60
N GLU A 80 6.61 12.24 -1.19
CA GLU A 80 7.89 12.25 -1.91
C GLU A 80 8.49 10.85 -2.08
N TYR A 81 8.47 10.02 -1.02
CA TYR A 81 8.95 8.64 -1.09
C TYR A 81 8.16 7.82 -2.11
N CYS A 82 6.82 7.98 -2.11
CA CYS A 82 5.95 7.26 -3.01
C CYS A 82 6.18 7.70 -4.47
N ILE A 83 6.29 9.01 -4.72
CA ILE A 83 6.57 9.56 -6.06
C ILE A 83 7.90 8.98 -6.56
N THR A 84 8.97 9.09 -5.78
CA THR A 84 10.28 8.57 -6.15
C THR A 84 10.24 7.09 -6.51
N ALA A 85 9.63 6.26 -5.66
CA ALA A 85 9.53 4.83 -5.88
C ALA A 85 8.68 4.49 -7.11
N GLN A 86 7.49 5.08 -7.25
CA GLN A 86 6.58 4.76 -8.35
C GLN A 86 7.09 5.26 -9.69
N VAL A 87 7.72 6.44 -9.77
CA VAL A 87 8.36 6.94 -10.99
C VAL A 87 9.49 6.03 -11.43
N HIS A 88 10.35 5.59 -10.50
CA HIS A 88 11.42 4.64 -10.80
C HIS A 88 10.87 3.33 -11.37
N MET A 89 9.88 2.74 -10.72
CA MET A 89 9.27 1.48 -11.16
C MET A 89 8.49 1.62 -12.46
N ALA A 90 7.85 2.76 -12.71
CA ALA A 90 7.15 3.05 -13.96
C ALA A 90 8.13 3.12 -15.14
N LYS A 91 9.25 3.83 -14.99
CA LYS A 91 10.31 3.89 -16.01
C LYS A 91 10.89 2.51 -16.31
N ALA A 92 11.13 1.70 -15.28
CA ALA A 92 11.57 0.31 -15.45
C ALA A 92 10.53 -0.57 -16.18
N ALA A 93 9.25 -0.24 -16.09
CA ALA A 93 8.16 -0.88 -16.83
C ALA A 93 7.90 -0.27 -18.22
N GLY A 94 8.78 0.61 -18.71
CA GLY A 94 8.67 1.22 -20.04
C GLY A 94 7.67 2.37 -20.15
N VAL A 95 7.23 2.94 -19.04
CA VAL A 95 6.38 4.13 -19.04
C VAL A 95 7.22 5.35 -19.40
N SER A 96 6.76 6.13 -20.39
CA SER A 96 7.47 7.32 -20.85
C SER A 96 7.36 8.48 -19.86
N GLU A 97 8.29 9.42 -19.96
CA GLU A 97 8.27 10.64 -19.15
C GLU A 97 7.00 11.48 -19.38
N GLU A 98 6.52 11.54 -20.62
CA GLU A 98 5.30 12.29 -20.96
C GLU A 98 4.04 11.67 -20.33
N GLU A 99 3.98 10.33 -20.27
CA GLU A 99 2.87 9.65 -19.60
C GLU A 99 2.89 9.87 -18.07
N ILE A 100 4.08 9.91 -17.48
CA ILE A 100 4.26 10.26 -16.07
C ILE A 100 3.79 11.69 -15.80
N LYS A 101 4.21 12.65 -16.63
CA LYS A 101 3.75 14.05 -16.52
C LYS A 101 2.23 14.17 -16.68
N ALA A 102 1.66 13.43 -17.62
CA ALA A 102 0.21 13.41 -17.84
C ALA A 102 -0.55 12.90 -16.60
N ALA A 103 -0.08 11.80 -15.98
CA ALA A 103 -0.68 11.28 -14.76
C ALA A 103 -0.62 12.29 -13.60
N ILE A 104 0.48 13.00 -13.44
CA ILE A 104 0.63 14.07 -12.45
C ILE A 104 -0.31 15.22 -12.76
N GLN A 105 -0.44 15.63 -14.03
CA GLN A 105 -1.36 16.68 -14.44
C GLN A 105 -2.82 16.31 -14.15
N VAL A 106 -3.23 15.05 -14.41
CA VAL A 106 -4.57 14.56 -14.05
C VAL A 106 -4.82 14.69 -12.54
N ALA A 107 -3.86 14.33 -11.71
CA ALA A 107 -3.97 14.48 -10.26
C ALA A 107 -4.14 15.95 -9.84
N ALA A 108 -3.40 16.87 -10.48
CA ALA A 108 -3.50 18.31 -10.23
C ALA A 108 -4.88 18.86 -10.62
N GLU A 109 -5.43 18.43 -11.77
CA GLU A 109 -6.78 18.84 -12.20
C GLU A 109 -7.88 18.32 -11.27
N VAL A 110 -7.79 17.07 -10.82
CA VAL A 110 -8.73 16.51 -9.84
C VAL A 110 -8.69 17.33 -8.54
N ALA A 111 -7.50 17.68 -8.04
CA ALA A 111 -7.35 18.51 -6.85
C ALA A 111 -7.92 19.93 -7.07
N ARG A 112 -7.70 20.54 -8.24
CA ARG A 112 -8.27 21.83 -8.62
C ARG A 112 -9.79 21.80 -8.62
N PHE A 113 -10.40 20.82 -9.27
CA PHE A 113 -11.86 20.67 -9.27
C PHE A 113 -12.43 20.44 -7.89
N SER A 114 -11.79 19.61 -7.08
CA SER A 114 -12.17 19.41 -5.67
C SER A 114 -12.23 20.75 -4.92
N THR A 115 -11.18 21.56 -5.03
CA THR A 115 -11.11 22.89 -4.40
C THR A 115 -12.24 23.81 -4.87
N LEU A 116 -12.53 23.85 -6.17
CA LEU A 116 -13.61 24.65 -6.73
C LEU A 116 -14.99 24.19 -6.25
N LEU A 117 -15.25 22.89 -6.22
CA LEU A 117 -16.53 22.34 -5.81
C LEU A 117 -16.80 22.58 -4.32
N TYR A 118 -15.80 22.35 -3.47
CA TYR A 118 -15.93 22.58 -2.03
C TYR A 118 -15.97 24.07 -1.69
N GLY A 119 -15.06 24.87 -2.26
CA GLY A 119 -14.99 26.31 -1.97
C GLY A 119 -16.22 27.10 -2.42
N ASN A 120 -16.95 26.61 -3.42
CA ASN A 120 -18.19 27.23 -3.91
C ASN A 120 -19.45 26.51 -3.38
N GLU A 121 -19.33 25.62 -2.42
CA GLU A 121 -20.47 24.87 -1.84
C GLU A 121 -21.39 24.28 -2.92
N PHE A 122 -20.79 23.70 -3.97
CA PHE A 122 -21.53 23.27 -5.16
C PHE A 122 -22.58 22.20 -4.86
N GLY A 123 -22.32 21.30 -3.93
CA GLY A 123 -23.22 20.27 -3.43
C GLY A 123 -23.27 19.01 -4.29
N GLN A 124 -23.25 17.86 -3.60
CA GLN A 124 -23.24 16.53 -4.23
C GLN A 124 -24.51 16.26 -5.05
N GLN A 125 -25.68 16.68 -4.56
CA GLN A 125 -26.94 16.44 -5.27
C GLN A 125 -26.99 17.20 -6.61
N LYS A 126 -26.48 18.42 -6.63
CA LYS A 126 -26.40 19.23 -7.86
C LYS A 126 -25.46 18.57 -8.87
N LEU A 127 -24.33 18.02 -8.39
CA LEU A 127 -23.39 17.30 -9.24
C LEU A 127 -24.04 16.03 -9.82
N LYS A 128 -24.69 15.22 -8.99
CA LYS A 128 -25.42 14.03 -9.43
C LYS A 128 -26.46 14.34 -10.50
N ASN A 129 -27.27 15.38 -10.28
CA ASN A 129 -28.29 15.80 -11.25
C ASN A 129 -27.67 16.21 -12.60
N LEU A 130 -26.54 16.95 -12.59
CA LEU A 130 -25.84 17.33 -13.81
C LEU A 130 -25.23 16.15 -14.58
N LEU A 131 -24.81 15.12 -13.87
CA LEU A 131 -24.23 13.91 -14.45
C LEU A 131 -25.30 12.85 -14.81
N GLY A 132 -26.55 13.06 -14.42
CA GLY A 132 -27.63 12.08 -14.65
C GLY A 132 -27.45 10.78 -13.86
N VAL A 133 -26.80 10.86 -12.69
CA VAL A 133 -26.59 9.70 -11.79
C VAL A 133 -27.42 9.87 -10.50
N GLU A 134 -27.95 8.74 -9.98
CA GLU A 134 -28.73 8.70 -8.74
C GLU A 134 -27.85 8.67 -7.46
#